data_16a2c849f60d3b0c0d7fc0803a0a6b6a
#
_entry.id   16a2c849f60d3b0c0d7fc0803a0a6b6a
#
_cell.length_a   1.000
_cell.length_b   1.000
_cell.length_c   1.000
_cell.angle_alpha   90.00
_cell.angle_beta   90.00
_cell.angle_gamma   90.00
#
_symmetry.space_group_name_H-M   'P 1'
#
loop_
_entity.id
_entity.type
_entity.pdbx_description
1 polymer ?
#
loop_
_entity_poly.entity_id
_entity_poly.type
_entity_poly.pdbx_seq_one_letter_code
_entity_poly.pdbx_strand_id
1 'polypeptide(L)'
;MKRKLNAVYIELVPKAEGTYWTGEVELNIICDPNSTLDKESQRSLTHLAELIACSVPIMEVEPTIAIKMEQFLATFVKKKFDIKKEKDNVIHIDFKRED
;
A
#
# COMPACT_ATOMS: atom_id res chain seq x y z
N MET A 1 0.78 -16.85 0.24
CA MET A 1 1.79 -16.07 -0.49
C MET A 1 3.07 -15.96 0.32
N LYS A 2 4.19 -16.17 -0.32
CA LYS A 2 5.49 -16.14 0.36
C LYS A 2 6.04 -14.71 0.38
N ARG A 3 6.38 -14.21 1.56
CA ARG A 3 6.93 -12.86 1.71
C ARG A 3 8.38 -12.80 1.24
N LYS A 4 8.73 -11.67 0.61
CA LYS A 4 10.11 -11.42 0.20
C LYS A 4 10.89 -10.85 1.38
N LEU A 5 12.15 -11.29 1.52
CA LEU A 5 12.98 -10.98 2.68
C LEU A 5 13.13 -9.48 2.96
N ASN A 6 13.46 -8.70 1.94
CA ASN A 6 13.76 -7.28 2.11
C ASN A 6 12.57 -6.35 1.85
N ALA A 7 11.39 -6.92 1.65
CA ALA A 7 10.19 -6.14 1.37
C ALA A 7 9.50 -5.72 2.67
N VAL A 8 8.82 -4.59 2.61
CA VAL A 8 7.93 -4.13 3.67
C VAL A 8 6.52 -4.25 3.13
N TYR A 9 5.62 -4.78 3.96
CA TYR A 9 4.23 -5.01 3.57
C TYR A 9 3.30 -4.17 4.42
N ILE A 10 2.26 -3.67 3.80
CA ILE A 10 1.18 -2.98 4.51
C ILE A 10 -0.03 -3.92 4.47
N GLU A 11 -0.46 -4.32 5.63
CA GLU A 11 -1.60 -5.21 5.78
C GLU A 11 -2.84 -4.38 6.13
N LEU A 12 -3.89 -4.53 5.33
CA LEU A 12 -5.17 -3.90 5.62
C LEU A 12 -6.10 -4.97 6.17
N VAL A 13 -6.45 -4.86 7.44
CA VAL A 13 -7.37 -5.81 8.07
C VAL A 13 -8.72 -5.11 8.23
N PRO A 14 -9.73 -5.55 7.48
CA PRO A 14 -11.05 -4.92 7.59
C PRO A 14 -11.73 -5.28 8.90
N LYS A 15 -12.39 -4.32 9.50
CA LYS A 15 -13.29 -4.60 10.62
C LYS A 15 -14.64 -4.97 10.02
N ALA A 16 -15.09 -6.18 10.32
CA ALA A 16 -16.27 -6.73 9.70
C ALA A 16 -17.32 -7.12 10.72
N GLU A 17 -18.58 -7.03 10.30
CA GLU A 17 -19.70 -7.62 11.00
C GLU A 17 -20.24 -8.71 10.09
N GLY A 18 -19.99 -9.99 10.45
CA GLY A 18 -20.28 -11.10 9.57
C GLY A 18 -19.46 -11.00 8.28
N THR A 19 -20.14 -10.96 7.13
CA THR A 19 -19.47 -10.80 5.82
C THR A 19 -19.43 -9.34 5.34
N TYR A 20 -19.85 -8.43 6.17
CA TYR A 20 -20.03 -7.04 5.82
C TYR A 20 -18.89 -6.18 6.38
N TRP A 21 -18.23 -5.44 5.51
CA TRP A 21 -17.17 -4.53 5.92
C TRP A 21 -17.78 -3.23 6.46
N THR A 22 -17.34 -2.83 7.65
CA THR A 22 -17.86 -1.61 8.32
C THR A 22 -17.29 -0.32 7.73
N GLY A 23 -16.27 -0.40 6.88
CA GLY A 23 -15.56 0.76 6.37
C GLY A 23 -14.31 1.12 7.16
N GLU A 24 -14.09 0.48 8.30
CA GLU A 24 -12.90 0.69 9.10
C GLU A 24 -11.86 -0.38 8.84
N VAL A 25 -10.59 0.00 8.89
CA VAL A 25 -9.48 -0.93 8.71
C VAL A 25 -8.44 -0.75 9.80
N GLU A 26 -7.80 -1.84 10.15
CA GLU A 26 -6.59 -1.83 10.95
C GLU A 26 -5.42 -1.95 9.97
N LEU A 27 -4.40 -1.13 10.16
CA LEU A 27 -3.23 -1.10 9.28
C LEU A 27 -2.02 -1.61 10.04
N ASN A 28 -1.35 -2.60 9.47
CA ASN A 28 -0.14 -3.16 10.06
C ASN A 28 1.00 -3.07 9.05
N ILE A 29 2.16 -2.65 9.52
CA ILE A 29 3.38 -2.61 8.71
C ILE A 29 4.21 -3.81 9.12
N ILE A 30 4.51 -4.67 8.16
CA ILE A 30 5.20 -5.93 8.41
C ILE A 30 6.56 -5.92 7.74
N CYS A 31 7.60 -6.09 8.55
CA CYS A 31 8.98 -6.18 8.10
C CYS A 31 9.55 -7.55 8.48
N ASP A 32 10.49 -8.04 7.69
CA ASP A 32 11.21 -9.26 8.06
C ASP A 32 12.39 -8.86 8.96
N PRO A 33 12.50 -9.42 10.17
CA PRO A 33 13.63 -9.12 11.07
C PRO A 33 14.98 -9.58 10.52
N ASN A 34 14.96 -10.47 9.53
CA ASN A 34 16.17 -10.98 8.90
C ASN A 34 16.55 -10.23 7.62
N SER A 35 15.96 -9.06 7.40
CA SER A 35 16.28 -8.24 6.23
C SER A 35 17.78 -7.95 6.16
N THR A 36 18.33 -8.03 4.95
CA THR A 36 19.75 -7.76 4.71
C THR A 36 20.02 -6.31 4.34
N LEU A 37 18.99 -5.48 4.28
CA LEU A 37 19.18 -4.04 4.05
C LEU A 37 19.91 -3.42 5.24
N ASP A 38 20.74 -2.41 4.97
CA ASP A 38 21.36 -1.67 6.06
C ASP A 38 20.29 -0.92 6.87
N LYS A 39 20.65 -0.49 8.06
CA LYS A 39 19.69 0.11 9.00
C LYS A 39 19.05 1.38 8.44
N GLU A 40 19.82 2.17 7.73
CA GLU A 40 19.33 3.43 7.19
C GLU A 40 18.33 3.20 6.07
N SER A 41 18.66 2.26 5.17
CA SER A 41 17.74 1.88 4.08
C SER A 41 16.47 1.26 4.62
N GLN A 42 16.59 0.39 5.62
CA GLN A 42 15.42 -0.25 6.24
C GLN A 42 14.52 0.80 6.91
N ARG A 43 15.13 1.76 7.59
CA ARG A 43 14.38 2.84 8.24
C ARG A 43 13.64 3.69 7.21
N SER A 44 14.31 4.05 6.12
CA SER A 44 13.71 4.85 5.05
C SER A 44 12.54 4.13 4.40
N LEU A 45 12.71 2.85 4.14
CA LEU A 45 11.65 2.04 3.53
C LEU A 45 10.45 1.90 4.46
N THR A 46 10.71 1.66 5.74
CA THR A 46 9.65 1.58 6.76
C THR A 46 8.93 2.91 6.89
N HIS A 47 9.67 4.01 6.86
CA HIS A 47 9.07 5.34 6.91
C HIS A 47 8.16 5.60 5.70
N LEU A 48 8.58 5.17 4.52
CA LEU A 48 7.73 5.27 3.34
C LEU A 48 6.42 4.49 3.53
N ALA A 49 6.52 3.27 4.07
CA ALA A 49 5.33 2.48 4.36
C ALA A 49 4.41 3.17 5.38
N GLU A 50 5.00 3.81 6.39
CA GLU A 50 4.23 4.59 7.37
C GLU A 50 3.49 5.75 6.71
N LEU A 51 4.15 6.45 5.80
CA LEU A 51 3.52 7.55 5.06
C LEU A 51 2.36 7.04 4.20
N ILE A 52 2.57 5.91 3.53
CA ILE A 52 1.51 5.30 2.72
C ILE A 52 0.33 4.89 3.61
N ALA A 53 0.61 4.28 4.76
CA ALA A 53 -0.44 3.88 5.70
C ALA A 53 -1.22 5.09 6.22
N CYS A 54 -0.53 6.20 6.48
CA CYS A 54 -1.17 7.44 6.93
C CYS A 54 -2.10 8.05 5.88
N SER A 55 -1.98 7.64 4.62
CA SER A 55 -2.88 8.14 3.58
C SER A 55 -4.33 7.74 3.84
N VAL A 56 -4.56 6.63 4.55
CA VAL A 56 -5.92 6.17 4.85
C VAL A 56 -6.64 7.12 5.81
N PRO A 57 -6.10 7.39 7.03
CA PRO A 57 -6.79 8.33 7.92
C PRO A 57 -6.82 9.76 7.38
N ILE A 58 -5.81 10.18 6.63
CA ILE A 58 -5.81 11.54 6.10
C ILE A 58 -6.88 11.75 5.04
N MET A 59 -7.21 10.71 4.28
CA MET A 59 -8.31 10.79 3.32
C MET A 59 -9.67 10.98 4.02
N GLU A 60 -9.79 10.49 5.24
CA GLU A 60 -11.03 10.66 6.01
C GLU A 60 -11.20 12.08 6.52
N VAL A 61 -10.10 12.71 6.96
CA VAL A 61 -10.18 14.07 7.50
C VAL A 61 -10.05 15.14 6.44
N GLU A 62 -9.53 14.81 5.27
CA GLU A 62 -9.33 15.74 4.15
C GLU A 62 -9.87 15.14 2.85
N PRO A 63 -11.17 15.29 2.58
CA PRO A 63 -11.77 14.68 1.38
C PRO A 63 -11.13 15.11 0.06
N THR A 64 -10.55 16.30 -0.01
CA THR A 64 -9.87 16.77 -1.22
C THR A 64 -8.67 15.91 -1.57
N ILE A 65 -8.01 15.32 -0.56
CA ILE A 65 -6.88 14.42 -0.79
C ILE A 65 -7.37 13.13 -1.43
N ALA A 66 -8.48 12.58 -0.93
CA ALA A 66 -9.07 11.37 -1.51
C ALA A 66 -9.43 11.59 -2.98
N ILE A 67 -10.01 12.74 -3.31
CA ILE A 67 -10.36 13.07 -4.69
C ILE A 67 -9.13 13.13 -5.57
N LYS A 68 -8.06 13.77 -5.10
CA LYS A 68 -6.80 13.83 -5.85
C LYS A 68 -6.19 12.47 -6.07
N MET A 69 -6.23 11.61 -5.07
CA MET A 69 -5.72 10.25 -5.18
C MET A 69 -6.51 9.43 -6.20
N GLU A 70 -7.83 9.55 -6.19
CA GLU A 70 -8.67 8.87 -7.16
C GLU A 70 -8.40 9.36 -8.58
N GLN A 71 -8.22 10.66 -8.76
CA GLN A 71 -7.88 11.22 -10.06
C GLN A 71 -6.53 10.71 -10.55
N PHE A 72 -5.56 10.62 -9.66
CA PHE A 72 -4.24 10.12 -9.98
C PHE A 72 -4.31 8.64 -10.38
N LEU A 73 -5.04 7.85 -9.62
CA LEU A 73 -5.24 6.44 -9.92
C LEU A 73 -5.90 6.25 -11.30
N ALA A 74 -6.93 7.04 -11.60
CA ALA A 74 -7.60 6.99 -12.90
C ALA A 74 -6.63 7.31 -14.04
N THR A 75 -5.68 8.22 -13.81
CA THR A 75 -4.66 8.57 -14.79
C THR A 75 -3.78 7.35 -15.12
N PHE A 76 -3.38 6.58 -14.11
CA PHE A 76 -2.59 5.38 -14.32
C PHE A 76 -3.37 4.33 -15.12
N VAL A 77 -4.63 4.12 -14.80
CA VAL A 77 -5.47 3.14 -15.50
C VAL A 77 -5.60 3.52 -16.97
N LYS A 78 -5.76 4.80 -17.28
CA LYS A 78 -5.90 5.28 -18.67
C LYS A 78 -4.59 5.26 -19.45
N LYS A 79 -3.44 5.41 -18.79
CA LYS A 79 -2.13 5.49 -19.42
C LYS A 79 -1.40 4.16 -19.53
N LYS A 80 -2.11 3.09 -19.75
CA LYS A 80 -1.53 1.75 -19.91
C LYS A 80 -0.79 1.24 -18.69
N PHE A 81 -1.28 1.59 -17.55
CA PHE A 81 -0.75 1.04 -16.33
C PHE A 81 -1.31 -0.36 -16.16
N ASP A 82 -0.46 -1.35 -16.33
CA ASP A 82 -0.89 -2.74 -16.24
C ASP A 82 -1.14 -3.14 -14.80
N ILE A 83 -2.42 -3.23 -14.44
CA ILE A 83 -2.80 -3.86 -13.19
C ILE A 83 -3.03 -5.32 -13.53
N LYS A 84 -2.07 -6.16 -13.18
CA LYS A 84 -2.15 -7.59 -13.46
C LYS A 84 -2.57 -8.35 -12.22
N LYS A 85 -3.62 -9.15 -12.36
CA LYS A 85 -3.99 -10.09 -11.34
C LYS A 85 -3.20 -11.37 -11.54
N GLU A 86 -2.35 -11.70 -10.58
CA GLU A 86 -1.61 -12.94 -10.60
C GLU A 86 -2.39 -14.05 -9.91
N LYS A 87 -1.83 -15.28 -9.94
CA LYS A 87 -2.48 -16.48 -9.41
C LYS A 87 -2.95 -16.37 -7.97
N ASP A 88 -2.23 -15.60 -7.15
CA ASP A 88 -2.52 -15.45 -5.72
C ASP A 88 -3.35 -14.21 -5.42
N ASN A 89 -4.10 -13.73 -6.38
CA ASN A 89 -4.87 -12.48 -6.27
C ASN A 89 -3.99 -11.28 -5.92
N VAL A 90 -2.74 -11.32 -6.34
CA VAL A 90 -1.82 -10.21 -6.18
C VAL A 90 -2.04 -9.22 -7.31
N ILE A 91 -2.28 -7.98 -6.95
CA ILE A 91 -2.36 -6.90 -7.92
C ILE A 91 -0.98 -6.27 -8.00
N HIS A 92 -0.36 -6.38 -9.17
CA HIS A 92 0.97 -5.84 -9.38
C HIS A 92 0.88 -4.45 -9.99
N ILE A 93 1.44 -3.48 -9.31
CA ILE A 93 1.51 -2.09 -9.78
C ILE A 93 2.98 -1.69 -9.81
N ASP A 94 3.46 -1.33 -10.99
CA ASP A 94 4.85 -0.95 -11.18
C ASP A 94 4.95 0.56 -11.36
N PHE A 95 5.55 1.24 -10.38
CA PHE A 95 5.81 2.66 -10.44
C PHE A 95 7.26 2.88 -10.79
N LYS A 96 7.53 3.34 -12.00
CA LYS A 96 8.90 3.70 -12.38
C LYS A 96 9.16 5.15 -12.04
N ARG A 97 10.29 5.35 -11.37
CA ARG A 97 10.75 6.68 -11.04
C ARG A 97 11.33 7.34 -12.29
N GLU A 98 10.83 8.52 -12.62
CA GLU A 98 11.40 9.33 -13.69
C GLU A 98 12.45 10.24 -13.09
N ASP A 99 13.66 10.14 -13.61
CA ASP A 99 14.77 11.01 -13.18
C ASP A 99 14.88 12.21 -14.09
#